data_e1858aa4689ebfda97f5bb70fd31142e
#
_entry.id   e1858aa4689ebfda97f5bb70fd31142e
#
_cell.length_a   1.000
_cell.length_b   1.000
_cell.length_c   1.000
_cell.angle_alpha   90.00
_cell.angle_beta   90.00
_cell.angle_gamma   90.00
#
_symmetry.space_group_name_H-M   'P 1'
#
loop_
_entity.id
_entity.type
_entity.pdbx_description
1 polymer ?
#
loop_
_entity_poly.entity_id
_entity_poly.type
_entity_poly.pdbx_seq_one_letter_code
_entity_poly.pdbx_strand_id
1 'polypeptide(L)'
;MPCEIDTIYINEVNNSGGSNNYIEILNSGSTDCSLEGFSLGNSTDPLNFSFENVILQAGQFWLGYEGQDSSFSVEINSVADTIILSDSNNNLISVEVGESQELEGISLSQSFNEDGIGCYTSPSPGAINNACLVLSNEEYNIVPEQVTLYQNYPNPFNPLTTIKYSLSKNSKVNMDIFDSSGKLVANLFQGNQNAGIKSLTWNGTNYLGQKVTTGIYIYRLLVDETFFTKKLIFLK
;
A
#
# COMPACT_ATOMS: atom_id res chain seq x y z
N MET A 1 -4.67 -10.18 22.34
CA MET A 1 -4.55 -8.84 22.97
C MET A 1 -5.18 -7.81 22.05
N PRO A 2 -5.66 -6.65 22.55
CA PRO A 2 -6.14 -5.58 21.68
C PRO A 2 -5.08 -5.13 20.67
N CYS A 3 -5.50 -4.67 19.48
CA CYS A 3 -4.61 -4.00 18.54
C CYS A 3 -4.08 -2.69 19.16
N GLU A 4 -2.84 -2.35 18.88
CA GLU A 4 -2.30 -1.02 19.15
C GLU A 4 -2.65 -0.11 17.98
N ILE A 5 -3.10 1.11 18.27
CA ILE A 5 -3.64 2.03 17.26
C ILE A 5 -2.60 2.41 16.18
N ASP A 6 -1.32 2.39 16.51
CA ASP A 6 -0.20 2.68 15.62
C ASP A 6 0.26 1.47 14.77
N THR A 7 -0.36 0.30 14.99
CA THR A 7 -0.08 -0.92 14.22
C THR A 7 -1.19 -1.29 13.25
N ILE A 8 -2.29 -0.54 13.25
CA ILE A 8 -3.40 -0.73 12.31
C ILE A 8 -3.69 0.58 11.58
N TYR A 9 -4.17 0.51 10.35
CA TYR A 9 -4.60 1.68 9.61
C TYR A 9 -5.67 1.35 8.57
N ILE A 10 -6.43 2.37 8.16
CA ILE A 10 -7.38 2.28 7.05
C ILE A 10 -6.56 2.16 5.77
N ASN A 11 -6.63 1.00 5.13
CA ASN A 11 -5.78 0.64 3.99
C ASN A 11 -6.40 1.00 2.65
N GLU A 12 -7.70 0.77 2.50
CA GLU A 12 -8.43 1.05 1.26
C GLU A 12 -9.88 1.45 1.55
N VAL A 13 -10.39 2.42 0.80
CA VAL A 13 -11.80 2.83 0.83
C VAL A 13 -12.31 2.93 -0.59
N ASN A 14 -13.47 2.31 -0.85
CA ASN A 14 -14.24 2.49 -2.07
C ASN A 14 -15.51 3.28 -1.73
N ASN A 15 -15.72 4.41 -2.41
CA ASN A 15 -16.87 5.28 -2.25
C ASN A 15 -17.62 5.49 -3.57
N SER A 16 -17.60 4.50 -4.45
CA SER A 16 -18.22 4.57 -5.79
C SER A 16 -19.76 4.61 -5.77
N GLY A 17 -20.35 4.43 -4.61
CA GLY A 17 -21.79 4.46 -4.38
C GLY A 17 -22.45 3.08 -4.32
N GLY A 18 -23.44 2.96 -3.44
CA GLY A 18 -24.26 1.76 -3.27
C GLY A 18 -23.56 0.60 -2.56
N SER A 19 -24.06 -0.60 -2.79
CA SER A 19 -23.62 -1.83 -2.08
C SER A 19 -22.18 -2.27 -2.37
N ASN A 20 -21.45 -1.54 -3.20
CA ASN A 20 -20.04 -1.81 -3.52
C ASN A 20 -19.07 -0.97 -2.69
N ASN A 21 -19.57 -0.03 -1.88
CA ASN A 21 -18.73 0.72 -0.97
C ASN A 21 -18.15 -0.21 0.08
N TYR A 22 -16.85 -0.07 0.32
CA TYR A 22 -16.18 -0.84 1.36
C TYR A 22 -15.06 -0.04 2.04
N ILE A 23 -14.72 -0.49 3.24
CA ILE A 23 -13.56 -0.03 4.00
C ILE A 23 -12.71 -1.25 4.33
N GLU A 24 -11.42 -1.12 4.17
CA GLU A 24 -10.45 -2.13 4.53
C GLU A 24 -9.49 -1.60 5.60
N ILE A 25 -9.27 -2.40 6.65
CA ILE A 25 -8.34 -2.11 7.74
C ILE A 25 -7.24 -3.15 7.74
N LEU A 26 -5.99 -2.73 7.75
CA LEU A 26 -4.80 -3.60 7.77
C LEU A 26 -4.17 -3.63 9.16
N ASN A 27 -3.83 -4.83 9.64
CA ASN A 27 -2.88 -5.02 10.72
C ASN A 27 -1.46 -5.04 10.15
N SER A 28 -0.74 -3.95 10.26
CA SER A 28 0.67 -3.84 9.83
C SER A 28 1.66 -4.35 10.87
N GLY A 29 1.17 -4.67 12.06
CA GLY A 29 1.98 -5.21 13.16
C GLY A 29 2.52 -6.61 12.87
N SER A 30 3.43 -7.07 13.70
CA SER A 30 4.06 -8.39 13.60
C SER A 30 3.33 -9.49 14.38
N THR A 31 2.23 -9.17 15.06
CA THR A 31 1.47 -10.07 15.92
C THR A 31 -0.03 -9.98 15.64
N ASP A 32 -0.74 -11.08 15.91
CA ASP A 32 -2.19 -11.11 15.85
C ASP A 32 -2.78 -10.23 16.96
N CYS A 33 -3.82 -9.47 16.64
CA CYS A 33 -4.48 -8.59 17.59
C CYS A 33 -6.01 -8.56 17.39
N SER A 34 -6.74 -8.11 18.41
CA SER A 34 -8.20 -7.98 18.39
C SER A 34 -8.62 -6.54 18.15
N LEU A 35 -9.56 -6.33 17.24
CA LEU A 35 -10.26 -5.04 17.04
C LEU A 35 -11.37 -4.80 18.07
N GLU A 36 -11.58 -5.70 19.05
CA GLU A 36 -12.56 -5.48 20.11
C GLU A 36 -12.28 -4.19 20.86
N GLY A 37 -13.32 -3.34 20.98
CA GLY A 37 -13.20 -2.00 21.55
C GLY A 37 -12.84 -0.90 20.56
N PHE A 38 -12.63 -1.24 19.29
CA PHE A 38 -12.57 -0.25 18.23
C PHE A 38 -13.94 0.04 17.65
N SER A 39 -14.10 1.25 17.12
CA SER A 39 -15.28 1.68 16.38
C SER A 39 -14.89 2.33 15.06
N LEU A 40 -15.70 2.11 14.04
CA LEU A 40 -15.53 2.64 12.69
C LEU A 40 -16.74 3.49 12.33
N GLY A 41 -16.50 4.61 11.66
CA GLY A 41 -17.56 5.49 11.17
C GLY A 41 -16.99 6.58 10.27
N ASN A 42 -17.76 7.64 10.10
CA ASN A 42 -17.34 8.83 9.35
C ASN A 42 -17.54 10.09 10.18
N SER A 43 -17.29 11.25 9.59
CA SER A 43 -17.44 12.55 10.27
C SER A 43 -18.86 12.83 10.78
N THR A 44 -19.90 12.19 10.20
CA THR A 44 -21.31 12.34 10.58
C THR A 44 -21.72 11.39 11.72
N ASP A 45 -21.18 10.17 11.70
CA ASP A 45 -21.41 9.14 12.71
C ASP A 45 -20.11 8.36 12.99
N PRO A 46 -19.24 8.89 13.86
CA PRO A 46 -17.91 8.30 14.11
C PRO A 46 -17.93 6.93 14.80
N LEU A 47 -19.05 6.57 15.43
CA LEU A 47 -19.20 5.33 16.20
C LEU A 47 -20.23 4.37 15.58
N ASN A 48 -20.45 4.47 14.27
CA ASN A 48 -21.46 3.73 13.53
C ASN A 48 -21.35 2.21 13.68
N PHE A 49 -20.15 1.69 13.68
CA PHE A 49 -19.87 0.26 13.77
C PHE A 49 -18.84 -0.04 14.85
N SER A 50 -19.17 -0.95 15.76
CA SER A 50 -18.25 -1.45 16.80
C SER A 50 -17.82 -2.87 16.49
N PHE A 51 -16.52 -3.13 16.58
CA PHE A 51 -15.97 -4.46 16.31
C PHE A 51 -16.20 -5.40 17.48
N GLU A 52 -16.82 -6.55 17.22
CA GLU A 52 -17.04 -7.62 18.19
C GLU A 52 -16.36 -8.90 17.70
N ASN A 53 -15.51 -9.48 18.53
CA ASN A 53 -14.83 -10.76 18.25
C ASN A 53 -14.03 -10.81 16.94
N VAL A 54 -13.52 -9.68 16.44
CA VAL A 54 -12.67 -9.62 15.25
C VAL A 54 -11.21 -9.70 15.64
N ILE A 55 -10.53 -10.73 15.16
CA ILE A 55 -9.08 -10.91 15.31
C ILE A 55 -8.43 -10.74 13.94
N LEU A 56 -7.47 -9.83 13.85
CA LEU A 56 -6.63 -9.64 12.68
C LEU A 56 -5.28 -10.31 12.90
N GLN A 57 -4.94 -11.27 12.06
CA GLN A 57 -3.60 -11.84 12.03
C GLN A 57 -2.59 -10.78 11.53
N ALA A 58 -1.33 -10.94 11.88
CA ALA A 58 -0.26 -10.08 11.37
C ALA A 58 -0.26 -10.03 9.83
N GLY A 59 -0.35 -8.83 9.26
CA GLY A 59 -0.42 -8.61 7.82
C GLY A 59 -1.76 -8.94 7.17
N GLN A 60 -2.82 -9.22 7.93
CA GLN A 60 -4.16 -9.50 7.42
C GLN A 60 -5.06 -8.26 7.43
N PHE A 61 -6.13 -8.35 6.63
CA PHE A 61 -7.12 -7.29 6.45
C PHE A 61 -8.45 -7.67 7.12
N TRP A 62 -9.12 -6.67 7.68
CA TRP A 62 -10.57 -6.71 7.86
C TRP A 62 -11.20 -5.95 6.68
N LEU A 63 -12.25 -6.52 6.10
CA LEU A 63 -12.98 -5.94 4.99
C LEU A 63 -14.45 -5.85 5.35
N GLY A 64 -14.99 -4.64 5.38
CA GLY A 64 -16.41 -4.38 5.59
C GLY A 64 -17.05 -3.70 4.41
N TYR A 65 -18.22 -4.18 4.00
CA TYR A 65 -19.05 -3.55 2.97
C TYR A 65 -20.19 -2.77 3.60
N GLU A 66 -20.50 -1.61 3.04
CA GLU A 66 -21.59 -0.75 3.51
C GLU A 66 -22.94 -1.50 3.53
N GLY A 67 -23.62 -1.44 4.67
CA GLY A 67 -24.97 -2.03 4.85
C GLY A 67 -25.04 -3.54 4.84
N GLN A 68 -23.91 -4.26 4.88
CA GLN A 68 -23.89 -5.71 5.02
C GLN A 68 -23.86 -6.15 6.48
N ASP A 69 -24.25 -7.41 6.73
CA ASP A 69 -24.21 -8.01 8.07
C ASP A 69 -22.77 -8.00 8.62
N SER A 70 -22.63 -7.66 9.90
CA SER A 70 -21.35 -7.55 10.59
C SER A 70 -20.38 -6.50 10.01
N SER A 71 -20.93 -5.45 9.41
CA SER A 71 -20.19 -4.34 8.83
C SER A 71 -20.86 -2.99 9.17
N PHE A 72 -20.23 -1.90 8.74
CA PHE A 72 -20.74 -0.54 8.97
C PHE A 72 -21.98 -0.25 8.10
N SER A 73 -22.82 0.68 8.58
CA SER A 73 -24.04 1.10 7.90
C SER A 73 -24.07 2.60 7.55
N VAL A 74 -23.05 3.35 7.97
CA VAL A 74 -22.94 4.75 7.59
C VAL A 74 -22.60 4.85 6.11
N GLU A 75 -23.35 5.69 5.37
CA GLU A 75 -23.09 5.93 3.95
C GLU A 75 -21.76 6.65 3.77
N ILE A 76 -20.90 6.10 2.94
CA ILE A 76 -19.66 6.78 2.52
C ILE A 76 -20.00 7.73 1.38
N ASN A 77 -19.76 9.02 1.61
CA ASN A 77 -20.12 10.05 0.64
C ASN A 77 -19.21 9.95 -0.62
N SER A 78 -19.84 9.92 -1.80
CA SER A 78 -19.13 9.82 -3.08
C SER A 78 -18.40 11.11 -3.49
N VAL A 79 -18.72 12.25 -2.89
CA VAL A 79 -18.05 13.53 -3.19
C VAL A 79 -16.81 13.72 -2.33
N ALA A 80 -16.96 13.58 -1.01
CA ALA A 80 -15.86 13.59 -0.04
C ALA A 80 -16.37 13.08 1.30
N ASP A 81 -15.52 12.40 2.05
CA ASP A 81 -15.82 11.94 3.40
C ASP A 81 -14.55 11.84 4.24
N THR A 82 -14.70 11.78 5.56
CA THR A 82 -13.62 11.46 6.49
C THR A 82 -13.98 10.15 7.18
N ILE A 83 -13.23 9.10 6.90
CA ILE A 83 -13.40 7.81 7.57
C ILE A 83 -12.57 7.80 8.85
N ILE A 84 -13.18 7.39 9.95
CA ILE A 84 -12.60 7.46 11.29
C ILE A 84 -12.62 6.07 11.91
N LEU A 85 -11.46 5.61 12.38
CA LEU A 85 -11.29 4.44 13.22
C LEU A 85 -10.83 4.92 14.61
N SER A 86 -11.53 4.55 15.66
CA SER A 86 -11.24 4.97 17.03
C SER A 86 -11.08 3.77 17.97
N ASP A 87 -10.14 3.85 18.91
CA ASP A 87 -10.00 2.87 19.99
C ASP A 87 -10.86 3.25 21.23
N SER A 88 -10.90 2.36 22.23
CA SER A 88 -11.61 2.58 23.48
C SER A 88 -11.08 3.75 24.34
N ASN A 89 -9.89 4.28 24.01
CA ASN A 89 -9.26 5.43 24.68
C ASN A 89 -9.49 6.74 23.93
N ASN A 90 -10.30 6.73 22.85
CA ASN A 90 -10.53 7.83 21.92
C ASN A 90 -9.26 8.29 21.14
N ASN A 91 -8.29 7.41 20.98
CA ASN A 91 -7.28 7.66 19.96
C ASN A 91 -7.90 7.41 18.58
N LEU A 92 -7.55 8.26 17.62
CA LEU A 92 -8.20 8.28 16.30
C LEU A 92 -7.17 8.05 15.19
N ILE A 93 -7.59 7.26 14.19
CA ILE A 93 -7.01 7.24 12.87
C ILE A 93 -8.07 7.78 11.93
N SER A 94 -7.74 8.72 11.08
CA SER A 94 -8.67 9.23 10.07
C SER A 94 -8.00 9.36 8.72
N VAL A 95 -8.77 9.11 7.67
CA VAL A 95 -8.36 9.32 6.28
C VAL A 95 -9.39 10.19 5.57
N GLU A 96 -8.91 11.13 4.77
CA GLU A 96 -9.74 11.95 3.92
C GLU A 96 -9.98 11.22 2.60
N VAL A 97 -11.22 10.86 2.35
CA VAL A 97 -11.68 10.20 1.11
C VAL A 97 -12.17 11.29 0.17
N GLY A 98 -11.53 11.42 -0.98
CA GLY A 98 -11.93 12.38 -2.00
C GLY A 98 -13.11 11.92 -2.85
N GLU A 99 -13.44 12.70 -3.87
CA GLU A 99 -14.51 12.38 -4.82
C GLU A 99 -14.28 11.02 -5.48
N SER A 100 -15.35 10.23 -5.62
CA SER A 100 -15.28 8.96 -6.33
C SER A 100 -14.88 9.18 -7.79
N GLN A 101 -13.97 8.35 -8.29
CA GLN A 101 -13.43 8.45 -9.65
C GLN A 101 -13.67 7.16 -10.40
N GLU A 102 -13.76 7.28 -11.73
CA GLU A 102 -13.84 6.15 -12.64
C GLU A 102 -12.76 6.25 -13.72
N LEU A 103 -12.20 5.11 -14.07
CA LEU A 103 -11.28 4.98 -15.20
C LEU A 103 -11.80 3.88 -16.12
N GLU A 104 -12.08 4.24 -17.39
CA GLU A 104 -12.62 3.30 -18.40
C GLU A 104 -13.90 2.54 -17.97
N GLY A 105 -14.75 3.20 -17.14
CA GLY A 105 -15.99 2.62 -16.61
C GLY A 105 -15.80 1.69 -15.41
N ILE A 106 -14.60 1.70 -14.82
CA ILE A 106 -14.29 0.98 -13.57
C ILE A 106 -14.17 2.01 -12.45
N SER A 107 -15.00 1.86 -11.42
CA SER A 107 -14.90 2.69 -10.21
C SER A 107 -13.58 2.44 -9.50
N LEU A 108 -12.93 3.51 -9.06
CA LEU A 108 -11.65 3.44 -8.37
C LEU A 108 -11.85 3.46 -6.86
N SER A 109 -10.94 2.81 -6.16
CA SER A 109 -10.78 2.94 -4.70
C SER A 109 -9.72 3.96 -4.37
N GLN A 110 -9.69 4.41 -3.11
CA GLN A 110 -8.61 5.20 -2.56
C GLN A 110 -7.84 4.35 -1.56
N SER A 111 -6.56 4.11 -1.86
CA SER A 111 -5.64 3.38 -0.98
C SER A 111 -4.82 4.35 -0.15
N PHE A 112 -4.60 4.03 1.11
CA PHE A 112 -3.90 4.89 2.06
C PHE A 112 -2.66 4.17 2.60
N ASN A 113 -1.63 4.94 2.95
CA ASN A 113 -0.49 4.46 3.71
C ASN A 113 -0.74 4.60 5.22
N GLU A 114 0.21 4.18 6.03
CA GLU A 114 0.17 4.29 7.51
C GLU A 114 0.09 5.75 8.03
N ASP A 115 0.46 6.74 7.22
CA ASP A 115 0.32 8.17 7.55
C ASP A 115 -1.04 8.76 7.10
N GLY A 116 -1.94 7.94 6.54
CA GLY A 116 -3.25 8.36 6.03
C GLY A 116 -3.20 9.13 4.70
N ILE A 117 -2.07 9.09 4.00
CA ILE A 117 -1.93 9.74 2.69
C ILE A 117 -2.44 8.79 1.62
N GLY A 118 -3.45 9.23 0.87
CA GLY A 118 -4.18 8.41 -0.10
C GLY A 118 -3.82 8.67 -1.55
N CYS A 119 -4.16 7.71 -2.40
CA CYS A 119 -4.14 7.82 -3.86
C CYS A 119 -5.20 6.92 -4.48
N TYR A 120 -5.64 7.23 -5.68
CA TYR A 120 -6.57 6.37 -6.41
C TYR A 120 -5.89 5.12 -6.95
N THR A 121 -6.57 3.97 -6.81
CA THR A 121 -6.10 2.65 -7.27
C THR A 121 -7.27 1.88 -7.91
N SER A 122 -6.96 0.84 -8.68
CA SER A 122 -7.98 -0.16 -8.98
C SER A 122 -8.35 -0.88 -7.69
N PRO A 123 -9.65 -1.17 -7.46
CA PRO A 123 -10.10 -1.87 -6.25
C PRO A 123 -9.35 -3.19 -6.02
N SER A 124 -8.96 -3.42 -4.77
CA SER A 124 -8.22 -4.62 -4.37
C SER A 124 -8.71 -5.21 -3.03
N PRO A 125 -10.04 -5.36 -2.81
CA PRO A 125 -10.58 -5.75 -1.52
C PRO A 125 -10.02 -7.09 -1.04
N GLY A 126 -9.49 -7.11 0.19
CA GLY A 126 -8.86 -8.29 0.80
C GLY A 126 -7.48 -8.64 0.24
N ALA A 127 -6.85 -7.74 -0.49
CA ALA A 127 -5.54 -7.94 -1.09
C ALA A 127 -4.62 -6.71 -0.93
N ILE A 128 -3.34 -6.88 -1.22
CA ILE A 128 -2.39 -5.77 -1.21
C ILE A 128 -2.80 -4.73 -2.26
N ASN A 129 -2.85 -3.47 -1.86
CA ASN A 129 -3.24 -2.36 -2.73
C ASN A 129 -2.46 -2.34 -4.05
N ASN A 130 -3.20 -2.09 -5.13
CA ASN A 130 -2.63 -1.84 -6.44
C ASN A 130 -1.80 -0.55 -6.44
N ALA A 131 -0.98 -0.37 -7.48
CA ALA A 131 -0.23 0.87 -7.63
C ALA A 131 -1.16 2.07 -7.84
N CYS A 132 -0.77 3.23 -7.30
CA CYS A 132 -1.50 4.48 -7.51
C CYS A 132 -1.65 4.80 -9.00
N LEU A 133 -2.85 5.20 -9.39
CA LEU A 133 -3.19 5.60 -10.75
C LEU A 133 -2.96 7.11 -10.92
N VAL A 134 -2.42 7.49 -12.05
CA VAL A 134 -2.34 8.89 -12.45
C VAL A 134 -3.59 9.21 -13.27
N LEU A 135 -4.56 9.87 -12.66
CA LEU A 135 -5.77 10.32 -13.36
C LEU A 135 -5.41 11.57 -14.18
N SER A 136 -5.32 11.42 -15.49
CA SER A 136 -5.07 12.54 -16.38
C SER A 136 -6.36 13.35 -16.56
N ASN A 137 -6.52 14.45 -15.82
CA ASN A 137 -7.16 15.69 -16.26
C ASN A 137 -7.13 16.84 -15.26
N GLU A 138 -6.36 16.77 -14.19
CA GLU A 138 -5.78 17.90 -13.46
C GLU A 138 -4.79 17.31 -12.46
N GLU A 139 -3.55 17.81 -12.50
CA GLU A 139 -2.41 17.28 -11.77
C GLU A 139 -2.63 17.27 -10.24
N TYR A 140 -3.20 16.21 -9.69
CA TYR A 140 -2.78 15.75 -8.38
C TYR A 140 -1.58 14.80 -8.58
N ASN A 141 -0.51 15.37 -9.12
CA ASN A 141 0.80 14.80 -8.94
C ASN A 141 1.12 14.89 -7.45
N ILE A 142 0.84 13.83 -6.69
CA ILE A 142 1.65 13.59 -5.50
C ILE A 142 3.01 13.19 -6.06
N VAL A 143 3.76 14.20 -6.49
CA VAL A 143 5.17 14.04 -6.80
C VAL A 143 5.82 13.89 -5.44
N PRO A 144 6.35 12.71 -5.10
CA PRO A 144 7.03 12.52 -3.83
C PRO A 144 8.05 13.63 -3.63
N GLU A 145 8.10 14.25 -2.47
CA GLU A 145 9.01 15.38 -2.22
C GLU A 145 10.48 14.98 -2.38
N GLN A 146 10.76 13.68 -2.25
CA GLN A 146 12.13 13.15 -2.36
C GLN A 146 12.14 11.77 -3.02
N VAL A 147 13.32 11.42 -3.56
CA VAL A 147 13.59 10.08 -4.04
C VAL A 147 13.71 9.13 -2.85
N THR A 148 12.91 8.07 -2.83
CA THR A 148 12.96 7.06 -1.78
C THR A 148 13.05 5.67 -2.40
N LEU A 149 13.95 4.82 -1.91
CA LEU A 149 14.00 3.41 -2.22
C LEU A 149 13.42 2.63 -1.05
N TYR A 150 12.28 1.95 -1.27
CA TYR A 150 11.60 1.17 -0.25
C TYR A 150 12.22 -0.22 -0.09
N GLN A 151 11.98 -0.86 1.06
CA GLN A 151 12.35 -2.26 1.27
C GLN A 151 11.53 -3.13 0.31
N ASN A 152 12.20 -4.12 -0.32
CA ASN A 152 11.50 -5.08 -1.17
C ASN A 152 10.55 -5.95 -0.34
N TYR A 153 9.42 -6.30 -0.93
CA TYR A 153 8.44 -7.18 -0.29
C TYR A 153 7.98 -8.29 -1.25
N PRO A 154 7.88 -9.53 -0.76
CA PRO A 154 8.36 -10.04 0.54
C PRO A 154 9.89 -10.00 0.68
N ASN A 155 10.39 -9.98 1.92
CA ASN A 155 11.82 -10.12 2.26
C ASN A 155 11.98 -10.82 3.63
N PRO A 156 12.44 -12.08 3.72
CA PRO A 156 12.95 -12.92 2.63
C PRO A 156 11.88 -13.26 1.57
N PHE A 157 12.31 -13.59 0.33
CA PHE A 157 11.39 -13.91 -0.77
C PHE A 157 11.68 -15.26 -1.44
N ASN A 158 10.64 -15.84 -2.05
CA ASN A 158 10.67 -17.09 -2.84
C ASN A 158 9.44 -17.18 -3.76
N PRO A 159 9.57 -17.27 -5.06
CA PRO A 159 10.74 -16.88 -5.86
C PRO A 159 10.69 -15.40 -6.30
N LEU A 160 9.66 -14.65 -5.91
CA LEU A 160 9.31 -13.35 -6.46
C LEU A 160 9.34 -12.28 -5.35
N THR A 161 9.86 -11.10 -5.68
CA THR A 161 9.78 -9.93 -4.80
C THR A 161 9.56 -8.67 -5.61
N THR A 162 8.87 -7.70 -5.01
CA THR A 162 8.64 -6.37 -5.59
C THR A 162 9.51 -5.34 -4.91
N ILE A 163 10.18 -4.52 -5.70
CA ILE A 163 10.99 -3.37 -5.26
C ILE A 163 10.22 -2.12 -5.65
N LYS A 164 9.83 -1.31 -4.66
CA LYS A 164 9.18 0.00 -4.87
C LYS A 164 10.19 1.13 -4.69
N TYR A 165 10.00 2.23 -5.40
CA TYR A 165 10.73 3.47 -5.20
C TYR A 165 9.91 4.67 -5.67
N SER A 166 10.24 5.85 -5.17
CA SER A 166 9.59 7.11 -5.54
C SER A 166 10.56 8.03 -6.26
N LEU A 167 10.05 8.83 -7.20
CA LEU A 167 10.78 9.84 -7.94
C LEU A 167 10.11 11.20 -7.74
N SER A 168 10.86 12.19 -7.27
CA SER A 168 10.35 13.56 -7.06
C SER A 168 10.26 14.39 -8.35
N LYS A 169 10.84 13.91 -9.44
CA LYS A 169 10.82 14.55 -10.78
C LYS A 169 11.11 13.49 -11.84
N ASN A 170 10.85 13.85 -13.10
CA ASN A 170 11.28 13.02 -14.23
C ASN A 170 12.79 12.87 -14.22
N SER A 171 13.28 11.64 -14.17
CA SER A 171 14.69 11.32 -13.96
C SER A 171 15.15 10.14 -14.79
N LYS A 172 16.46 10.08 -15.03
CA LYS A 172 17.10 8.89 -15.57
C LYS A 172 17.35 7.89 -14.44
N VAL A 173 16.84 6.69 -14.60
CA VAL A 173 16.83 5.65 -13.56
C VAL A 173 17.59 4.42 -14.04
N ASN A 174 18.38 3.82 -13.13
CA ASN A 174 18.95 2.49 -13.30
C ASN A 174 18.73 1.68 -12.02
N MET A 175 18.17 0.47 -12.15
CA MET A 175 17.94 -0.46 -11.04
C MET A 175 18.71 -1.75 -11.25
N ASP A 176 19.74 -1.95 -10.45
CA ASP A 176 20.65 -3.07 -10.51
C ASP A 176 20.57 -3.97 -9.30
N ILE A 177 20.77 -5.29 -9.50
CA ILE A 177 20.93 -6.28 -8.44
C ILE A 177 22.38 -6.76 -8.43
N PHE A 178 22.99 -6.79 -7.25
CA PHE A 178 24.35 -7.27 -7.01
C PHE A 178 24.33 -8.44 -6.03
N ASP A 179 25.29 -9.33 -6.12
CA ASP A 179 25.58 -10.31 -5.09
C ASP A 179 26.40 -9.70 -3.93
N SER A 180 26.65 -10.49 -2.90
CA SER A 180 27.41 -10.06 -1.71
C SER A 180 28.88 -9.70 -2.00
N SER A 181 29.43 -10.08 -3.15
CA SER A 181 30.77 -9.70 -3.60
C SER A 181 30.80 -8.39 -4.39
N GLY A 182 29.62 -7.80 -4.66
CA GLY A 182 29.47 -6.59 -5.48
C GLY A 182 29.43 -6.86 -6.99
N LYS A 183 29.33 -8.12 -7.40
CA LYS A 183 29.18 -8.47 -8.82
C LYS A 183 27.75 -8.23 -9.26
N LEU A 184 27.58 -7.58 -10.44
CA LEU A 184 26.27 -7.38 -11.05
C LEU A 184 25.64 -8.72 -11.43
N VAL A 185 24.41 -8.93 -10.95
CA VAL A 185 23.59 -10.14 -11.16
C VAL A 185 22.52 -9.89 -12.22
N ALA A 186 21.79 -8.79 -12.09
CA ALA A 186 20.71 -8.42 -13.01
C ALA A 186 20.57 -6.91 -13.10
N ASN A 187 20.09 -6.42 -14.23
CA ASN A 187 19.57 -5.08 -14.41
C ASN A 187 18.04 -5.20 -14.58
N LEU A 188 17.26 -4.60 -13.69
CA LEU A 188 15.80 -4.67 -13.72
C LEU A 188 15.18 -3.57 -14.56
N PHE A 189 15.84 -2.41 -14.63
CA PHE A 189 15.39 -1.28 -15.41
C PHE A 189 16.54 -0.32 -15.71
N GLN A 190 16.55 0.24 -16.92
CA GLN A 190 17.42 1.34 -17.30
C GLN A 190 16.71 2.25 -18.31
N GLY A 191 16.50 3.52 -17.96
CA GLY A 191 15.83 4.49 -18.84
C GLY A 191 15.33 5.72 -18.11
N ASN A 192 14.59 6.56 -18.82
CA ASN A 192 13.90 7.71 -18.23
C ASN A 192 12.55 7.25 -17.66
N GLN A 193 12.19 7.78 -16.50
CA GLN A 193 10.90 7.59 -15.87
C GLN A 193 10.34 8.93 -15.38
N ASN A 194 9.01 9.06 -15.47
CA ASN A 194 8.30 10.20 -14.92
C ASN A 194 8.31 10.15 -13.39
N ALA A 195 8.11 11.30 -12.76
CA ALA A 195 7.87 11.42 -11.33
C ALA A 195 6.78 10.46 -10.84
N GLY A 196 6.74 10.20 -9.54
CA GLY A 196 5.76 9.32 -8.90
C GLY A 196 6.35 8.01 -8.39
N ILE A 197 5.49 7.13 -7.85
CA ILE A 197 5.86 5.83 -7.30
C ILE A 197 5.99 4.81 -8.44
N LYS A 198 7.05 3.99 -8.37
CA LYS A 198 7.37 2.94 -9.35
C LYS A 198 7.58 1.62 -8.65
N SER A 199 7.30 0.52 -9.37
CA SER A 199 7.57 -0.83 -8.89
C SER A 199 8.24 -1.68 -9.94
N LEU A 200 9.16 -2.53 -9.51
CA LEU A 200 9.87 -3.50 -10.34
C LEU A 200 9.86 -4.85 -9.62
N THR A 201 9.71 -5.91 -10.39
CA THR A 201 9.69 -7.27 -9.85
C THR A 201 10.98 -8.00 -10.18
N TRP A 202 11.54 -8.70 -9.20
CA TRP A 202 12.65 -9.62 -9.41
C TRP A 202 12.28 -11.04 -9.03
N ASN A 203 12.55 -11.97 -9.92
CA ASN A 203 12.20 -13.39 -9.77
C ASN A 203 13.40 -14.28 -9.38
N GLY A 204 14.49 -13.71 -8.90
CA GLY A 204 15.71 -14.45 -8.52
C GLY A 204 16.48 -15.02 -9.72
N THR A 205 16.50 -14.32 -10.86
CA THR A 205 17.31 -14.71 -12.03
C THR A 205 18.41 -13.70 -12.32
N ASN A 206 19.50 -14.19 -12.91
CA ASN A 206 20.57 -13.35 -13.45
C ASN A 206 20.22 -12.83 -14.86
N TYR A 207 21.11 -12.02 -15.45
CA TYR A 207 20.96 -11.47 -16.80
C TYR A 207 20.92 -12.52 -17.93
N LEU A 208 21.26 -13.79 -17.63
CA LEU A 208 21.11 -14.93 -18.56
C LEU A 208 19.79 -15.70 -18.34
N GLY A 209 18.92 -15.22 -17.45
CA GLY A 209 17.66 -15.90 -17.09
C GLY A 209 17.84 -17.11 -16.17
N GLN A 210 19.05 -17.37 -15.67
CA GLN A 210 19.33 -18.50 -14.79
C GLN A 210 19.02 -18.15 -13.34
N LYS A 211 18.44 -19.08 -12.59
CA LYS A 211 18.17 -18.93 -11.15
C LYS A 211 19.47 -18.74 -10.37
N VAL A 212 19.48 -17.73 -9.52
CA VAL A 212 20.59 -17.47 -8.61
C VAL A 212 20.53 -18.37 -7.38
N THR A 213 21.61 -18.41 -6.60
CA THR A 213 21.66 -19.17 -5.34
C THR A 213 20.91 -18.47 -4.21
N THR A 214 20.40 -19.23 -3.25
CA THR A 214 19.92 -18.70 -1.96
C THR A 214 21.02 -17.84 -1.33
N GLY A 215 20.67 -16.67 -0.83
CA GLY A 215 21.64 -15.77 -0.23
C GLY A 215 21.20 -14.32 -0.13
N ILE A 216 22.15 -13.50 0.26
CA ILE A 216 21.98 -12.04 0.39
C ILE A 216 22.37 -11.38 -0.94
N TYR A 217 21.52 -10.47 -1.40
CA TYR A 217 21.74 -9.62 -2.56
C TYR A 217 21.54 -8.16 -2.16
N ILE A 218 22.05 -7.25 -2.94
CA ILE A 218 21.92 -5.80 -2.78
C ILE A 218 21.27 -5.27 -4.05
N TYR A 219 20.19 -4.52 -3.90
CA TYR A 219 19.67 -3.74 -5.03
C TYR A 219 20.08 -2.28 -4.89
N ARG A 220 20.39 -1.68 -6.01
CA ARG A 220 20.84 -0.30 -6.12
C ARG A 220 20.01 0.44 -7.14
N LEU A 221 19.34 1.48 -6.67
CA LEU A 221 18.67 2.48 -7.49
C LEU A 221 19.63 3.64 -7.72
N LEU A 222 19.92 3.94 -8.96
CA LEU A 222 20.61 5.15 -9.38
C LEU A 222 19.56 6.09 -10.01
N VAL A 223 19.42 7.28 -9.48
CA VAL A 223 18.55 8.34 -9.99
C VAL A 223 19.41 9.54 -10.33
N ASP A 224 19.52 9.85 -11.63
CA ASP A 224 20.45 10.82 -12.17
C ASP A 224 21.91 10.50 -11.72
N GLU A 225 22.42 11.21 -10.70
CA GLU A 225 23.78 11.02 -10.16
C GLU A 225 23.78 10.49 -8.71
N THR A 226 22.60 10.29 -8.11
CA THR A 226 22.45 9.84 -6.71
C THR A 226 22.05 8.38 -6.67
N PHE A 227 22.69 7.58 -5.81
CA PHE A 227 22.33 6.18 -5.64
C PHE A 227 21.80 5.87 -4.23
N PHE A 228 20.88 4.91 -4.18
CA PHE A 228 20.27 4.36 -2.98
C PHE A 228 20.45 2.85 -3.01
N THR A 229 20.71 2.23 -1.85
CA THR A 229 20.90 0.79 -1.76
C THR A 229 20.12 0.17 -0.63
N LYS A 230 19.63 -1.04 -0.85
CA LYS A 230 19.03 -1.88 0.20
C LYS A 230 19.40 -3.34 0.00
N LYS A 231 19.23 -4.13 1.06
CA LYS A 231 19.51 -5.57 1.11
C LYS A 231 18.22 -6.36 0.90
N LEU A 232 18.30 -7.45 0.17
CA LEU A 232 17.25 -8.46 0.05
C LEU A 232 17.81 -9.86 0.32
N ILE A 233 16.93 -10.78 0.74
CA ILE A 233 17.28 -12.16 1.06
C ILE A 233 16.44 -13.08 0.20
N PHE A 234 17.12 -13.88 -0.65
CA PHE A 234 16.48 -14.88 -1.48
C PHE A 234 16.56 -16.25 -0.80
N LEU A 235 15.41 -16.91 -0.69
CA LEU A 235 15.28 -18.30 -0.22
C LEU A 235 14.79 -19.19 -1.35
N LYS A 236 15.15 -20.46 -1.31
CA LYS A 236 14.62 -21.49 -2.21
C LYS A 236 13.53 -22.29 -1.50
#